data_db2a624a2b95d0530b65bfdb45fe2a5c
#
_entry.id   db2a624a2b95d0530b65bfdb45fe2a5c
#
_cell.length_a   1.000
_cell.length_b   1.000
_cell.length_c   1.000
_cell.angle_alpha   90.00
_cell.angle_beta   90.00
_cell.angle_gamma   90.00
#
_symmetry.space_group_name_H-M   'P 1'
#
loop_
_entity.id
_entity.type
_entity.pdbx_description
1 polymer ?
#
loop_
_entity_poly.entity_id
_entity_poly.type
_entity_poly.pdbx_seq_one_letter_code
_entity_poly.pdbx_strand_id
1 'polypeptide(L)'
;MNDNIIVVTHSILDQGSLPEQRRFSQGALPVVSDLNDLNINLVSLPNLEKHYELFIERELTKEDLASEEYAKYIKAHLVPIVHEVMARVKKGGTFLGVLSYGADDSQRVEPESSPIMLILFRLFDRNCMLTPYFEIPEHLDEEGHSLVI
;
A
#
# COMPACT_ATOMS: atom_id res chain seq x y z
N MET A 1 17.10 12.52 -15.28
CA MET A 1 15.90 12.67 -14.44
C MET A 1 15.84 11.55 -13.42
N ASN A 2 15.63 11.89 -12.18
CA ASN A 2 15.57 10.90 -11.11
C ASN A 2 14.15 10.35 -11.00
N ASP A 3 14.05 9.03 -11.12
CA ASP A 3 12.78 8.32 -10.88
C ASP A 3 12.73 7.94 -9.40
N ASN A 4 12.12 8.79 -8.59
CA ASN A 4 11.92 8.54 -7.17
C ASN A 4 10.57 7.84 -7.00
N ILE A 5 10.59 6.64 -6.43
CA ILE A 5 9.42 5.76 -6.40
C ILE A 5 9.01 5.49 -4.96
N ILE A 6 7.73 5.63 -4.66
CA ILE A 6 7.14 5.17 -3.40
C ILE A 6 5.95 4.26 -3.72
N VAL A 7 5.87 3.13 -3.03
CA VAL A 7 4.70 2.24 -3.12
C VAL A 7 3.68 2.71 -2.09
N VAL A 8 2.45 2.91 -2.53
CA VAL A 8 1.37 3.38 -1.64
C VAL A 8 0.23 2.37 -1.61
N THR A 9 -0.47 2.29 -0.48
CA THR A 9 -1.68 1.48 -0.39
C THR A 9 -2.79 2.08 -1.25
N HIS A 10 -3.73 1.25 -1.70
CA HIS A 10 -4.80 1.71 -2.60
C HIS A 10 -5.64 2.84 -2.01
N SER A 11 -5.88 2.83 -0.69
CA SER A 11 -6.72 3.84 -0.02
C SER A 11 -6.12 5.24 0.00
N ILE A 12 -4.80 5.37 -0.12
CA ILE A 12 -4.16 6.69 -0.21
C ILE A 12 -4.61 7.42 -1.47
N LEU A 13 -4.74 6.69 -2.58
CA LEU A 13 -5.22 7.25 -3.84
C LEU A 13 -6.74 7.24 -3.97
N ASP A 14 -7.42 6.35 -3.26
CA ASP A 14 -8.87 6.17 -3.35
C ASP A 14 -9.49 5.93 -1.96
N GLN A 15 -9.91 7.01 -1.31
CA GLN A 15 -10.60 6.94 -0.02
C GLN A 15 -11.98 6.27 -0.15
N GLY A 16 -12.54 6.23 -1.35
CA GLY A 16 -13.79 5.53 -1.62
C GLY A 16 -13.71 4.02 -1.41
N SER A 17 -12.50 3.45 -1.35
CA SER A 17 -12.30 2.03 -1.06
C SER A 17 -12.45 1.69 0.43
N LEU A 18 -12.52 2.69 1.31
CA LEU A 18 -12.69 2.51 2.76
C LEU A 18 -14.16 2.60 3.18
N PRO A 19 -14.53 2.02 4.34
CA PRO A 19 -15.82 2.30 4.96
C PRO A 19 -16.01 3.81 5.14
N GLU A 20 -17.23 4.30 4.94
CA GLU A 20 -17.52 5.73 4.94
C GLU A 20 -17.03 6.44 6.20
N GLN A 21 -17.19 5.81 7.37
CA GLN A 21 -16.79 6.37 8.65
C GLN A 21 -15.27 6.57 8.80
N ARG A 22 -14.49 5.90 7.97
CA ARG A 22 -13.02 5.93 8.05
C ARG A 22 -12.38 6.76 6.93
N ARG A 23 -13.19 7.37 6.08
CA ARG A 23 -12.68 8.21 4.99
C ARG A 23 -12.32 9.59 5.51
N PHE A 24 -11.15 10.08 5.09
CA PHE A 24 -10.80 11.49 5.27
C PHE A 24 -11.45 12.35 4.17
N SER A 25 -11.49 11.83 2.94
CA SER A 25 -12.02 12.52 1.77
C SER A 25 -12.67 11.50 0.83
N GLN A 26 -13.26 11.98 -0.27
CA GLN A 26 -13.86 11.07 -1.25
C GLN A 26 -12.87 10.59 -2.31
N GLY A 27 -11.79 11.33 -2.52
CA GLY A 27 -10.77 11.00 -3.51
C GLY A 27 -9.47 10.57 -2.86
N ALA A 28 -8.36 11.09 -3.36
CA ALA A 28 -7.05 10.83 -2.81
C ALA A 28 -6.81 11.61 -1.51
N LEU A 29 -5.94 11.09 -0.64
CA LEU A 29 -5.47 11.85 0.51
C LEU A 29 -4.64 13.06 0.06
N PRO A 30 -4.65 14.16 0.83
CA PRO A 30 -3.88 15.37 0.47
C PRO A 30 -2.39 15.13 0.25
N VAL A 31 -1.79 14.13 0.91
CA VAL A 31 -0.38 13.79 0.75
C VAL A 31 -0.02 13.46 -0.71
N VAL A 32 -0.97 12.97 -1.52
CA VAL A 32 -0.73 12.65 -2.93
C VAL A 32 -0.29 13.91 -3.69
N SER A 33 -0.94 15.05 -3.45
CA SER A 33 -0.54 16.31 -4.05
C SER A 33 0.87 16.72 -3.63
N ASP A 34 1.20 16.57 -2.35
CA ASP A 34 2.53 16.91 -1.85
C ASP A 34 3.61 16.04 -2.49
N LEU A 35 3.36 14.73 -2.63
CA LEU A 35 4.30 13.82 -3.27
C LEU A 35 4.48 14.15 -4.74
N ASN A 36 3.41 14.51 -5.44
CA ASN A 36 3.48 14.94 -6.84
C ASN A 36 4.30 16.21 -6.99
N ASP A 37 4.13 17.18 -6.09
CA ASP A 37 4.89 18.43 -6.10
C ASP A 37 6.39 18.19 -5.88
N LEU A 38 6.76 17.13 -5.18
CA LEU A 38 8.14 16.73 -4.96
C LEU A 38 8.68 15.83 -6.08
N ASN A 39 7.92 15.61 -7.14
CA ASN A 39 8.26 14.71 -8.25
C ASN A 39 8.52 13.26 -7.80
N ILE A 40 7.77 12.82 -6.80
CA ILE A 40 7.81 11.42 -6.34
C ILE A 40 6.73 10.66 -7.10
N ASN A 41 7.13 9.57 -7.74
CA ASN A 41 6.24 8.72 -8.52
C ASN A 41 5.59 7.67 -7.62
N LEU A 42 4.27 7.56 -7.71
CA LEU A 42 3.49 6.62 -6.89
C LEU A 42 3.26 5.32 -7.64
N VAL A 43 3.50 4.21 -6.97
CA VAL A 43 3.10 2.88 -7.43
C VAL A 43 2.04 2.39 -6.45
N SER A 44 0.80 2.32 -6.90
CA SER A 44 -0.31 1.93 -6.03
C SER A 44 -0.44 0.43 -5.93
N LEU A 45 -0.61 -0.07 -4.70
CA LEU A 45 -1.05 -1.46 -4.50
C LEU A 45 -2.52 -1.56 -4.88
N PRO A 46 -2.94 -2.63 -5.57
CA PRO A 46 -4.36 -2.87 -5.79
C PRO A 46 -5.07 -3.26 -4.50
N ASN A 47 -6.39 -3.11 -4.46
CA ASN A 47 -7.21 -3.56 -3.34
C ASN A 47 -7.36 -5.08 -3.41
N LEU A 48 -6.32 -5.81 -3.01
CA LEU A 48 -6.24 -7.26 -3.17
C LEU A 48 -7.26 -8.03 -2.34
N GLU A 49 -7.59 -7.52 -1.16
CA GLU A 49 -8.61 -8.15 -0.32
C GLU A 49 -9.96 -8.16 -1.06
N LYS A 50 -10.34 -7.03 -1.65
CA LYS A 50 -11.56 -6.92 -2.45
C LYS A 50 -11.49 -7.78 -3.71
N HIS A 51 -10.35 -7.78 -4.39
CA HIS A 51 -10.16 -8.63 -5.58
C HIS A 51 -10.33 -10.10 -5.24
N TYR A 52 -9.80 -10.55 -4.11
CA TYR A 52 -9.92 -11.93 -3.70
C TYR A 52 -11.36 -12.30 -3.34
N GLU A 53 -12.10 -11.39 -2.66
CA GLU A 53 -13.52 -11.59 -2.38
C GLU A 53 -14.31 -11.81 -3.67
N LEU A 54 -14.05 -11.02 -4.70
CA LEU A 54 -14.68 -11.15 -5.99
C LEU A 54 -14.29 -12.48 -6.67
N PHE A 55 -13.04 -12.91 -6.51
CA PHE A 55 -12.55 -14.16 -7.09
C PHE A 55 -13.20 -15.38 -6.47
N ILE A 56 -13.40 -15.40 -5.14
CA ILE A 56 -14.04 -16.52 -4.44
C ILE A 56 -15.55 -16.37 -4.33
N GLU A 57 -16.11 -15.24 -4.77
CA GLU A 57 -17.54 -14.94 -4.80
C GLU A 57 -18.22 -14.97 -3.41
N ARG A 58 -17.51 -14.54 -2.37
CA ARG A 58 -18.03 -14.38 -1.00
C ARG A 58 -17.13 -13.47 -0.18
N GLU A 59 -17.63 -13.03 0.98
CA GLU A 59 -16.83 -12.24 1.91
C GLU A 59 -15.71 -13.07 2.53
N LEU A 60 -14.58 -12.42 2.82
CA LEU A 60 -13.44 -13.04 3.49
C LEU A 60 -13.72 -13.28 4.97
N THR A 61 -13.34 -14.45 5.45
CA THR A 61 -13.32 -14.78 6.87
C THR A 61 -11.89 -14.65 7.40
N LYS A 62 -11.74 -14.75 8.73
CA LYS A 62 -10.40 -14.76 9.34
C LYS A 62 -9.58 -15.96 8.88
N GLU A 63 -10.24 -17.09 8.66
CA GLU A 63 -9.60 -18.31 8.16
C GLU A 63 -9.07 -18.10 6.74
N ASP A 64 -9.83 -17.40 5.90
CA ASP A 64 -9.37 -17.06 4.53
C ASP A 64 -8.09 -16.24 4.57
N LEU A 65 -8.03 -15.23 5.44
CA LEU A 65 -6.85 -14.36 5.54
C LEU A 65 -5.61 -15.11 6.00
N ALA A 66 -5.77 -16.22 6.71
CA ALA A 66 -4.68 -17.07 7.16
C ALA A 66 -4.38 -18.24 6.21
N SER A 67 -5.13 -18.38 5.11
CA SER A 67 -5.02 -19.53 4.22
C SER A 67 -3.83 -19.43 3.27
N GLU A 68 -3.32 -20.58 2.84
CA GLU A 68 -2.27 -20.64 1.82
C GLU A 68 -2.76 -20.16 0.46
N GLU A 69 -4.03 -20.42 0.14
CA GLU A 69 -4.64 -19.98 -1.11
C GLU A 69 -4.64 -18.46 -1.23
N TYR A 70 -5.01 -17.77 -0.15
CA TYR A 70 -4.97 -16.31 -0.10
C TYR A 70 -3.54 -15.79 -0.25
N ALA A 71 -2.59 -16.38 0.47
CA ALA A 71 -1.19 -16.00 0.38
C ALA A 71 -0.63 -16.17 -1.05
N LYS A 72 -0.97 -17.26 -1.72
CA LYS A 72 -0.56 -17.49 -3.11
C LYS A 72 -1.17 -16.48 -4.06
N TYR A 73 -2.46 -16.16 -3.88
CA TYR A 73 -3.14 -15.16 -4.69
C TYR A 73 -2.48 -13.79 -4.56
N ILE A 74 -2.23 -13.36 -3.32
CA ILE A 74 -1.60 -12.07 -3.05
C ILE A 74 -0.19 -12.05 -3.64
N LYS A 75 0.61 -13.08 -3.41
CA LYS A 75 1.97 -13.15 -3.94
C LYS A 75 1.98 -13.02 -5.45
N ALA A 76 1.08 -13.73 -6.14
CA ALA A 76 1.00 -13.68 -7.60
C ALA A 76 0.72 -12.27 -8.12
N HIS A 77 -0.03 -11.47 -7.38
CA HIS A 77 -0.36 -10.09 -7.76
C HIS A 77 0.71 -9.08 -7.34
N LEU A 78 1.49 -9.37 -6.29
CA LEU A 78 2.54 -8.47 -5.82
C LEU A 78 3.86 -8.65 -6.56
N VAL A 79 4.15 -9.84 -7.05
CA VAL A 79 5.40 -10.11 -7.79
C VAL A 79 5.62 -9.15 -8.96
N PRO A 80 4.63 -8.88 -9.83
CA PRO A 80 4.81 -7.91 -10.92
C PRO A 80 5.13 -6.50 -10.42
N ILE A 81 4.55 -6.09 -9.30
CA ILE A 81 4.78 -4.76 -8.71
C ILE A 81 6.23 -4.66 -8.22
N VAL A 82 6.70 -5.65 -7.50
CA VAL A 82 8.08 -5.70 -7.02
C VAL A 82 9.06 -5.70 -8.19
N HIS A 83 8.77 -6.49 -9.23
CA HIS A 83 9.60 -6.52 -10.44
C HIS A 83 9.66 -5.19 -11.15
N GLU A 84 8.54 -4.46 -11.22
CA GLU A 84 8.51 -3.12 -11.81
C GLU A 84 9.40 -2.16 -11.03
N VAL A 85 9.28 -2.14 -9.70
CA VAL A 85 10.12 -1.29 -8.85
C VAL A 85 11.60 -1.63 -9.05
N MET A 86 11.94 -2.92 -9.05
CA MET A 86 13.32 -3.35 -9.26
C MET A 86 13.86 -2.94 -10.62
N ALA A 87 13.07 -3.09 -11.68
CA ALA A 87 13.48 -2.70 -13.02
C ALA A 87 13.77 -1.20 -13.09
N ARG A 88 12.95 -0.37 -12.43
CA ARG A 88 13.16 1.06 -12.38
C ARG A 88 14.41 1.44 -11.58
N VAL A 89 14.64 0.76 -10.47
CA VAL A 89 15.88 0.96 -9.68
C VAL A 89 17.12 0.59 -10.50
N LYS A 90 17.07 -0.50 -11.25
CA LYS A 90 18.19 -0.89 -12.12
C LYS A 90 18.49 0.13 -13.22
N LYS A 91 17.50 0.93 -13.62
CA LYS A 91 17.66 2.02 -14.59
C LYS A 91 18.10 3.33 -13.95
N GLY A 92 18.44 3.33 -12.67
CA GLY A 92 18.91 4.50 -11.97
C GLY A 92 17.86 5.17 -11.06
N GLY A 93 16.68 4.59 -10.93
CA GLY A 93 15.64 5.08 -10.03
C GLY A 93 15.97 4.82 -8.56
N THR A 94 15.28 5.52 -7.67
CA THR A 94 15.43 5.38 -6.22
C THR A 94 14.12 4.91 -5.62
N PHE A 95 14.15 3.80 -4.89
CA PHE A 95 13.01 3.30 -4.15
C PHE A 95 13.00 3.92 -2.74
N LEU A 96 11.97 4.71 -2.43
CA LEU A 96 11.86 5.44 -1.17
C LEU A 96 11.19 4.60 -0.07
N GLY A 97 10.44 3.58 -0.43
CA GLY A 97 9.78 2.72 0.54
C GLY A 97 8.28 2.56 0.30
N VAL A 98 7.58 2.15 1.35
CA VAL A 98 6.14 1.88 1.33
C VAL A 98 5.42 2.86 2.26
N LEU A 99 4.34 3.45 1.78
CA LEU A 99 3.49 4.36 2.55
C LEU A 99 2.11 3.72 2.71
N SER A 100 1.68 3.53 3.95
CA SER A 100 0.36 2.99 4.28
C SER A 100 -0.51 4.03 4.98
N TYR A 101 -1.80 3.73 5.13
CA TYR A 101 -2.75 4.59 5.83
C TYR A 101 -3.36 3.84 7.02
N GLY A 102 -3.35 4.47 8.19
CA GLY A 102 -3.79 3.85 9.44
C GLY A 102 -5.25 3.42 9.49
N ALA A 103 -6.10 3.99 8.63
CA ALA A 103 -7.51 3.60 8.53
C ALA A 103 -7.74 2.41 7.57
N ASP A 104 -6.72 1.95 6.87
CA ASP A 104 -6.82 0.85 5.91
C ASP A 104 -6.32 -0.45 6.53
N ASP A 105 -7.21 -1.17 7.20
CA ASP A 105 -6.86 -2.40 7.92
C ASP A 105 -6.30 -3.50 7.01
N SER A 106 -6.65 -3.50 5.73
CA SER A 106 -6.19 -4.54 4.79
C SER A 106 -4.74 -4.34 4.33
N GLN A 107 -4.20 -3.12 4.43
CA GLN A 107 -2.88 -2.77 3.93
C GLN A 107 -2.12 -1.86 4.91
N ARG A 108 -2.09 -2.23 6.20
CA ARG A 108 -1.36 -1.49 7.22
C ARG A 108 0.01 -2.09 7.47
N VAL A 109 0.98 -1.21 7.75
CA VAL A 109 2.29 -1.61 8.23
C VAL A 109 2.33 -1.66 9.75
N GLU A 110 1.77 -0.65 10.43
CA GLU A 110 1.76 -0.52 11.88
C GLU A 110 0.31 -0.51 12.41
N PRO A 111 0.07 -0.94 13.67
CA PRO A 111 0.99 -1.62 14.59
C PRO A 111 1.22 -3.10 14.24
N GLU A 112 0.32 -3.68 13.44
CA GLU A 112 0.43 -5.06 12.97
C GLU A 112 0.33 -5.09 11.45
N SER A 113 1.38 -5.60 10.80
CA SER A 113 1.38 -5.72 9.36
C SER A 113 0.29 -6.67 8.89
N SER A 114 -0.48 -6.25 7.89
CA SER A 114 -1.45 -7.12 7.21
C SER A 114 -0.73 -8.24 6.45
N PRO A 115 -1.41 -9.36 6.11
CA PRO A 115 -0.81 -10.39 5.27
C PRO A 115 -0.24 -9.85 3.96
N ILE A 116 -0.91 -8.87 3.34
CA ILE A 116 -0.46 -8.23 2.11
C ILE A 116 0.90 -7.56 2.33
N MET A 117 1.05 -6.79 3.41
CA MET A 117 2.31 -6.10 3.71
C MET A 117 3.43 -7.07 4.08
N LEU A 118 3.13 -8.13 4.84
CA LEU A 118 4.13 -9.13 5.18
C LEU A 118 4.70 -9.80 3.92
N ILE A 119 3.84 -10.15 2.97
CA ILE A 119 4.26 -10.76 1.71
C ILE A 119 5.05 -9.77 0.86
N LEU A 120 4.59 -8.52 0.78
CA LEU A 120 5.28 -7.46 0.03
C LEU A 120 6.70 -7.25 0.54
N PHE A 121 6.89 -7.10 1.85
CA PHE A 121 8.21 -6.91 2.44
C PHE A 121 9.12 -8.11 2.25
N ARG A 122 8.58 -9.34 2.33
CA ARG A 122 9.36 -10.56 2.04
C ARG A 122 9.84 -10.58 0.59
N LEU A 123 9.00 -10.16 -0.35
CA LEU A 123 9.37 -10.12 -1.76
C LEU A 123 10.50 -9.11 -2.00
N PHE A 124 10.42 -7.93 -1.40
CA PHE A 124 11.51 -6.95 -1.50
C PHE A 124 12.79 -7.47 -0.84
N ASP A 125 12.69 -8.07 0.33
CA ASP A 125 13.84 -8.62 1.06
C ASP A 125 14.56 -9.72 0.26
N ARG A 126 13.80 -10.63 -0.35
CA ARG A 126 14.34 -11.68 -1.22
C ARG A 126 15.11 -11.13 -2.41
N ASN A 127 14.79 -9.92 -2.83
CA ASN A 127 15.46 -9.24 -3.93
C ASN A 127 16.53 -8.26 -3.42
N CYS A 128 16.94 -8.41 -2.17
CA CYS A 128 17.99 -7.60 -1.52
C CYS A 128 17.70 -6.10 -1.53
N MET A 129 16.42 -5.74 -1.48
CA MET A 129 15.98 -4.33 -1.42
C MET A 129 15.66 -3.95 0.01
N LEU A 130 16.36 -2.91 0.50
CA LEU A 130 15.99 -2.28 1.75
C LEU A 130 14.65 -1.56 1.57
N THR A 131 13.69 -1.81 2.46
CA THR A 131 12.33 -1.28 2.32
C THR A 131 11.95 -0.44 3.55
N PRO A 132 12.26 0.86 3.54
CA PRO A 132 11.71 1.76 4.54
C PRO A 132 10.19 1.79 4.44
N TYR A 133 9.53 2.07 5.57
CA TYR A 133 8.07 2.17 5.56
C TYR A 133 7.60 3.32 6.43
N PHE A 134 6.45 3.87 6.05
CA PHE A 134 5.82 4.98 6.74
C PHE A 134 4.31 4.73 6.78
N GLU A 135 3.66 5.18 7.83
CA GLU A 135 2.20 5.08 7.93
C GLU A 135 1.61 6.45 8.22
N ILE A 136 0.62 6.84 7.43
CA ILE A 136 -0.15 8.06 7.67
C ILE A 136 -1.15 7.74 8.78
N PRO A 137 -1.17 8.48 9.90
CA PRO A 137 -2.13 8.26 10.97
C PRO A 137 -3.58 8.40 10.50
N GLU A 138 -4.49 7.66 11.11
CA GLU A 138 -5.91 7.74 10.80
C GLU A 138 -6.50 9.13 11.06
N HIS A 139 -6.02 9.81 12.10
CA HIS A 139 -6.51 11.15 12.49
C HIS A 139 -5.66 12.22 11.84
N LEU A 140 -6.26 12.98 10.93
CA LEU A 140 -5.63 14.07 10.21
C LEU A 140 -6.39 15.36 10.48
N ASP A 141 -5.70 16.51 10.36
CA ASP A 141 -6.33 17.82 10.39
C ASP A 141 -7.05 18.10 9.05
N GLU A 142 -7.70 19.27 8.93
CA GLU A 142 -8.44 19.66 7.73
C GLU A 142 -7.57 19.71 6.48
N GLU A 143 -6.26 19.90 6.63
CA GLU A 143 -5.31 19.96 5.52
C GLU A 143 -4.67 18.60 5.23
N GLY A 144 -5.03 17.55 5.99
CA GLY A 144 -4.49 16.22 5.81
C GLY A 144 -3.18 15.96 6.53
N HIS A 145 -2.80 16.80 7.49
CA HIS A 145 -1.61 16.62 8.30
C HIS A 145 -1.93 15.79 9.55
N SER A 146 -0.91 15.12 10.08
CA SER A 146 -1.06 14.34 11.30
C SER A 146 -1.44 15.22 12.49
N LEU A 147 -2.44 14.80 13.27
CA LEU A 147 -2.80 15.44 14.53
C LEU A 147 -1.96 14.95 15.70
N VAL A 148 -1.13 13.95 15.49
CA VAL A 148 -0.22 13.41 16.50
C VAL A 148 1.06 14.23 16.50
N ILE A 149 1.34 14.81 17.64
CA ILE A 149 2.54 15.62 17.81
C ILE A 149 3.63 14.79 18.50
#